data_a9e847933729783e872086e1374b6dae
#
_entry.id   a9e847933729783e872086e1374b6dae
#
_cell.length_a   1.000
_cell.length_b   1.000
_cell.length_c   1.000
_cell.angle_alpha   90.00
_cell.angle_beta   90.00
_cell.angle_gamma   90.00
#
_symmetry.space_group_name_H-M   'P 1'
#
loop_
_entity.id
_entity.type
_entity.pdbx_description
1 polymer ?
#
loop_
_entity_poly.entity_id
_entity_poly.type
_entity_poly.pdbx_seq_one_letter_code
_entity_poly.pdbx_strand_id
1 'polypeptide(L)'
;MLDINFAQVFIAFTVLLFSLTVHEMAHAWTADRLGDPTARLLGRVSLNPLVHADPIGTILFPLIAMVSGAPLIGWAKPVPVNLRYLRHPRRDYVIVAAAGPASNLVMALAASVLLVILPVSPHTLGEPNVSVPIAAILSQLMRLNVLLAVFNMIPIPPLDGGNVLAGLLPPSVAGVFNQLRPYGFLLLYALILTGGFEHIVVPPYRFIVSWLPTQ
;
A
#
# COMPACT_ATOMS: atom_id res chain seq x y z
N MET A 1 -23.52 -6.74 -20.51
CA MET A 1 -23.34 -5.58 -19.63
C MET A 1 -22.57 -6.07 -18.43
N LEU A 2 -21.48 -5.41 -18.06
CA LEU A 2 -20.79 -5.72 -16.79
C LEU A 2 -21.73 -5.23 -15.68
N ASP A 3 -22.25 -6.16 -14.86
CA ASP A 3 -23.02 -5.81 -13.67
C ASP A 3 -22.06 -5.21 -12.63
N ILE A 4 -21.80 -3.92 -12.76
CA ILE A 4 -20.94 -3.20 -11.84
C ILE A 4 -21.67 -3.02 -10.52
N ASN A 5 -21.20 -3.72 -9.50
CA ASN A 5 -21.70 -3.52 -8.14
C ASN A 5 -21.09 -2.25 -7.54
N PHE A 6 -21.78 -1.13 -7.66
CA PHE A 6 -21.34 0.18 -7.18
C PHE A 6 -20.97 0.18 -5.68
N ALA A 7 -21.65 -0.61 -4.87
CA ALA A 7 -21.33 -0.71 -3.44
C ALA A 7 -19.95 -1.36 -3.21
N GLN A 8 -19.64 -2.43 -3.94
CA GLN A 8 -18.32 -3.08 -3.85
C GLN A 8 -17.21 -2.16 -4.35
N VAL A 9 -17.48 -1.44 -5.44
CA VAL A 9 -16.58 -0.43 -6.00
C VAL A 9 -16.28 0.67 -4.97
N PHE A 10 -17.32 1.22 -4.34
CA PHE A 10 -17.20 2.26 -3.33
C PHE A 10 -16.40 1.77 -2.10
N ILE A 11 -16.67 0.56 -1.63
CA ILE A 11 -15.92 -0.07 -0.52
C ILE A 11 -14.45 -0.24 -0.92
N ALA A 12 -14.16 -0.80 -2.09
CA ALA A 12 -12.79 -1.03 -2.55
C ALA A 12 -12.01 0.28 -2.67
N PHE A 13 -12.63 1.34 -3.20
CA PHE A 13 -12.02 2.66 -3.32
C PHE A 13 -11.76 3.29 -1.94
N THR A 14 -12.72 3.23 -1.03
CA THR A 14 -12.58 3.77 0.33
C THR A 14 -11.46 3.07 1.08
N VAL A 15 -11.40 1.75 1.00
CA VAL A 15 -10.34 0.93 1.61
C VAL A 15 -8.99 1.27 1.01
N LEU A 16 -8.89 1.39 -0.31
CA LEU A 16 -7.64 1.77 -0.99
C LEU A 16 -7.17 3.15 -0.53
N LEU A 17 -8.05 4.15 -0.55
CA LEU A 17 -7.72 5.52 -0.16
C LEU A 17 -7.25 5.60 1.30
N PHE A 18 -7.94 4.91 2.20
CA PHE A 18 -7.54 4.83 3.60
C PHE A 18 -6.18 4.15 3.75
N SER A 19 -5.97 3.00 3.09
CA SER A 19 -4.73 2.24 3.15
C SER A 19 -3.53 3.04 2.64
N LEU A 20 -3.67 3.72 1.51
CA LEU A 20 -2.64 4.60 0.96
C LEU A 20 -2.35 5.79 1.88
N THR A 21 -3.39 6.37 2.50
CA THR A 21 -3.23 7.49 3.43
C THR A 21 -2.40 7.11 4.65
N VAL A 22 -2.68 5.96 5.27
CA VAL A 22 -1.92 5.47 6.42
C VAL A 22 -0.49 5.12 6.02
N HIS A 23 -0.31 4.51 4.86
CA HIS A 23 0.99 4.17 4.29
C HIS A 23 1.89 5.42 4.11
N GLU A 24 1.39 6.46 3.42
CA GLU A 24 2.11 7.71 3.22
C GLU A 24 2.37 8.45 4.55
N MET A 25 1.37 8.47 5.44
CA MET A 25 1.54 9.06 6.76
C MET A 25 2.63 8.34 7.56
N ALA A 26 2.76 7.02 7.44
CA ALA A 26 3.81 6.26 8.11
C ALA A 26 5.20 6.65 7.62
N HIS A 27 5.41 6.85 6.31
CA HIS A 27 6.65 7.41 5.77
C HIS A 27 6.94 8.80 6.34
N ALA A 28 5.95 9.70 6.28
CA ALA A 28 6.08 11.08 6.74
C ALA A 28 6.42 11.16 8.24
N TRP A 29 5.72 10.41 9.05
CA TRP A 29 5.92 10.34 10.51
C TRP A 29 7.29 9.77 10.86
N THR A 30 7.71 8.71 10.18
CA THR A 30 8.99 8.05 10.42
C THR A 30 10.15 8.98 10.03
N ALA A 31 10.06 9.69 8.89
CA ALA A 31 11.04 10.67 8.47
C ALA A 31 11.20 11.80 9.50
N ASP A 32 10.08 12.36 9.98
CA ASP A 32 10.08 13.41 11.02
C ASP A 32 10.73 12.93 12.33
N ARG A 33 10.44 11.70 12.77
CA ARG A 33 11.04 11.10 13.96
C ARG A 33 12.56 10.85 13.82
N LEU A 34 13.04 10.61 12.61
CA LEU A 34 14.45 10.39 12.31
C LEU A 34 15.21 11.66 11.98
N GLY A 35 14.56 12.83 12.03
CA GLY A 35 15.17 14.15 11.96
C GLY A 35 14.85 14.96 10.71
N ASP A 36 14.10 14.40 9.74
CA ASP A 36 13.67 15.12 8.56
C ASP A 36 12.28 15.75 8.73
N PRO A 37 12.17 17.06 9.00
CA PRO A 37 10.89 17.75 9.21
C PRO A 37 10.17 18.08 7.89
N THR A 38 10.73 17.75 6.72
CA THR A 38 10.23 18.20 5.42
C THR A 38 8.76 17.83 5.23
N ALA A 39 8.41 16.57 5.45
CA ALA A 39 7.04 16.11 5.29
C ALA A 39 6.07 16.78 6.29
N ARG A 40 6.50 16.97 7.55
CA ARG A 40 5.70 17.68 8.57
C ARG A 40 5.44 19.14 8.20
N LEU A 41 6.46 19.85 7.75
CA LEU A 41 6.35 21.25 7.35
C LEU A 41 5.42 21.44 6.13
N LEU A 42 5.30 20.41 5.29
CA LEU A 42 4.36 20.37 4.15
C LEU A 42 2.97 19.83 4.51
N GLY A 43 2.68 19.60 5.80
CA GLY A 43 1.39 19.10 6.26
C GLY A 43 1.11 17.63 5.89
N ARG A 44 2.17 16.84 5.57
CA ARG A 44 2.04 15.46 5.11
C ARG A 44 1.98 14.44 6.25
N VAL A 45 2.27 14.83 7.50
CA VAL A 45 2.04 14.01 8.70
C VAL A 45 0.57 14.15 9.09
N SER A 46 -0.31 13.52 8.33
CA SER A 46 -1.77 13.67 8.44
C SER A 46 -2.49 12.43 7.94
N LEU A 47 -3.61 12.10 8.58
CA LEU A 47 -4.55 11.08 8.09
C LEU A 47 -5.62 11.65 7.16
N ASN A 48 -5.52 12.91 6.76
CA ASN A 48 -6.40 13.49 5.74
C ASN A 48 -5.98 12.95 4.36
N PRO A 49 -6.84 12.18 3.66
CA PRO A 49 -6.49 11.59 2.37
C PRO A 49 -6.20 12.64 1.28
N LEU A 50 -6.80 13.82 1.39
CA LEU A 50 -6.64 14.88 0.37
C LEU A 50 -5.18 15.37 0.26
N VAL A 51 -4.41 15.33 1.35
CA VAL A 51 -2.99 15.76 1.29
C VAL A 51 -2.09 14.71 0.62
N HIS A 52 -2.55 13.45 0.53
CA HIS A 52 -1.85 12.34 -0.09
C HIS A 52 -2.40 11.97 -1.47
N ALA A 53 -3.56 12.53 -1.84
CA ALA A 53 -4.19 12.22 -3.12
C ALA A 53 -3.37 12.76 -4.29
N ASP A 54 -3.15 11.91 -5.28
CA ASP A 54 -2.69 12.26 -6.62
C ASP A 54 -3.90 12.23 -7.57
N PRO A 55 -4.17 13.31 -8.32
CA PRO A 55 -5.35 13.36 -9.19
C PRO A 55 -5.41 12.24 -10.22
N ILE A 56 -4.25 11.81 -10.71
CA ILE A 56 -4.16 10.74 -11.71
C ILE A 56 -4.15 9.39 -11.02
N GLY A 57 -3.20 9.16 -10.10
CA GLY A 57 -2.97 7.85 -9.49
C GLY A 57 -4.03 7.45 -8.47
N THR A 58 -4.55 8.40 -7.68
CA THR A 58 -5.52 8.10 -6.62
C THR A 58 -6.97 8.18 -7.09
N ILE A 59 -7.27 8.98 -8.14
CA ILE A 59 -8.65 9.21 -8.58
C ILE A 59 -8.86 8.63 -9.98
N LEU A 60 -8.15 9.11 -11.00
CA LEU A 60 -8.44 8.78 -12.40
C LEU A 60 -8.20 7.29 -12.70
N PHE A 61 -7.04 6.74 -12.35
CA PHE A 61 -6.73 5.33 -12.65
C PHE A 61 -7.65 4.34 -11.93
N PRO A 62 -7.94 4.48 -10.61
CA PRO A 62 -8.93 3.62 -9.96
C PRO A 62 -10.32 3.71 -10.61
N LEU A 63 -10.78 4.90 -10.99
CA LEU A 63 -12.07 5.05 -11.67
C LEU A 63 -12.10 4.35 -13.04
N ILE A 64 -11.05 4.48 -13.84
CA ILE A 64 -10.92 3.77 -15.13
C ILE A 64 -10.91 2.25 -14.89
N ALA A 65 -10.14 1.78 -13.92
CA ALA A 65 -10.07 0.36 -13.56
C ALA A 65 -11.45 -0.19 -13.17
N MET A 66 -12.21 0.57 -12.39
CA MET A 66 -13.56 0.21 -11.97
C MET A 66 -14.53 0.08 -13.15
N VAL A 67 -14.48 1.01 -14.11
CA VAL A 67 -15.38 1.00 -15.28
C VAL A 67 -14.97 -0.07 -16.30
N SER A 68 -13.66 -0.33 -16.46
CA SER A 68 -13.15 -1.29 -17.43
C SER A 68 -13.09 -2.74 -16.93
N GLY A 69 -13.30 -2.95 -15.61
CA GLY A 69 -13.07 -4.26 -14.97
C GLY A 69 -11.60 -4.65 -14.86
N ALA A 70 -10.68 -3.71 -15.10
CA ALA A 70 -9.26 -3.92 -14.92
C ALA A 70 -8.90 -4.02 -13.42
N PRO A 71 -7.75 -4.60 -13.08
CA PRO A 71 -7.26 -4.59 -11.70
C PRO A 71 -7.18 -3.17 -11.15
N LEU A 72 -7.61 -2.99 -9.88
CA LEU A 72 -7.55 -1.70 -9.21
C LEU A 72 -6.09 -1.32 -8.97
N ILE A 73 -5.54 -0.46 -9.82
CA ILE A 73 -4.18 0.06 -9.70
C ILE A 73 -4.28 1.56 -9.41
N GLY A 74 -3.51 2.00 -8.41
CA GLY A 74 -3.45 3.40 -8.04
C GLY A 74 -2.20 3.68 -7.21
N TRP A 75 -1.84 4.95 -7.13
CA TRP A 75 -0.74 5.43 -6.29
C TRP A 75 -1.14 6.72 -5.59
N ALA A 76 -0.52 6.96 -4.44
CA ALA A 76 -0.61 8.22 -3.74
C ALA A 76 0.48 9.19 -4.19
N LYS A 77 0.32 10.46 -3.89
CA LYS A 77 1.37 11.45 -4.05
C LYS A 77 2.50 11.13 -3.04
N PRO A 78 3.72 10.79 -3.50
CA PRO A 78 4.78 10.33 -2.62
C PRO A 78 5.20 11.40 -1.59
N VAL A 79 5.57 10.94 -0.40
CA VAL A 79 6.10 11.78 0.66
C VAL A 79 7.52 12.24 0.31
N PRO A 80 7.80 13.56 0.34
CA PRO A 80 9.15 14.03 0.12
C PRO A 80 10.03 13.74 1.34
N VAL A 81 11.18 13.10 1.12
CA VAL A 81 12.19 12.81 2.14
C VAL A 81 13.50 13.46 1.76
N ASN A 82 14.04 14.28 2.67
CA ASN A 82 15.33 14.94 2.47
C ASN A 82 16.43 14.23 3.29
N LEU A 83 17.23 13.44 2.59
CA LEU A 83 18.30 12.65 3.21
C LEU A 83 19.31 13.49 4.04
N ARG A 84 19.44 14.80 3.76
CA ARG A 84 20.37 15.69 4.47
C ARG A 84 19.96 15.99 5.91
N TYR A 85 18.68 15.84 6.22
CA TYR A 85 18.15 16.07 7.57
C TYR A 85 18.11 14.80 8.42
N LEU A 86 18.21 13.61 7.79
CA LEU A 86 18.24 12.36 8.51
C LEU A 86 19.53 12.22 9.33
N ARG A 87 19.43 11.68 10.54
CA ARG A 87 20.59 11.53 11.45
C ARG A 87 21.63 10.57 10.89
N HIS A 88 21.18 9.46 10.29
CA HIS A 88 22.00 8.45 9.60
C HIS A 88 21.41 8.21 8.20
N PRO A 89 21.73 9.06 7.20
CA PRO A 89 20.98 9.17 5.95
C PRO A 89 20.62 7.83 5.28
N ARG A 90 21.57 6.91 5.18
CA ARG A 90 21.33 5.63 4.51
C ARG A 90 20.45 4.68 5.33
N ARG A 91 20.80 4.48 6.60
CA ARG A 91 20.05 3.62 7.50
C ARG A 91 18.64 4.13 7.71
N ASP A 92 18.52 5.41 8.01
CA ASP A 92 17.24 6.05 8.33
C ASP A 92 16.34 6.06 7.10
N TYR A 93 16.90 6.24 5.90
CA TYR A 93 16.13 6.14 4.65
C TYR A 93 15.54 4.74 4.42
N VAL A 94 16.28 3.68 4.74
CA VAL A 94 15.76 2.29 4.71
C VAL A 94 14.57 2.15 5.67
N ILE A 95 14.69 2.69 6.89
CA ILE A 95 13.63 2.63 7.90
C ILE A 95 12.39 3.41 7.42
N VAL A 96 12.59 4.61 6.86
CA VAL A 96 11.51 5.41 6.28
C VAL A 96 10.82 4.64 5.16
N ALA A 97 11.59 4.10 4.22
CA ALA A 97 11.03 3.35 3.09
C ALA A 97 10.27 2.08 3.54
N ALA A 98 10.74 1.40 4.56
CA ALA A 98 10.05 0.22 5.10
C ALA A 98 8.79 0.56 5.92
N ALA A 99 8.64 1.80 6.40
CA ALA A 99 7.54 2.20 7.29
C ALA A 99 6.16 2.10 6.63
N GLY A 100 6.04 2.44 5.34
CA GLY A 100 4.80 2.30 4.57
C GLY A 100 4.33 0.84 4.50
N PRO A 101 5.11 -0.07 3.92
CA PRO A 101 4.79 -1.49 3.89
C PRO A 101 4.53 -2.09 5.27
N ALA A 102 5.31 -1.70 6.28
CA ALA A 102 5.10 -2.15 7.66
C ALA A 102 3.74 -1.69 8.21
N SER A 103 3.32 -0.45 7.95
CA SER A 103 2.01 0.06 8.36
C SER A 103 0.87 -0.71 7.69
N ASN A 104 1.03 -1.10 6.42
CA ASN A 104 0.07 -1.95 5.73
C ASN A 104 -0.05 -3.33 6.40
N LEU A 105 1.07 -3.97 6.78
CA LEU A 105 1.01 -5.26 7.50
C LEU A 105 0.33 -5.14 8.87
N VAL A 106 0.57 -4.05 9.59
CA VAL A 106 -0.10 -3.76 10.87
C VAL A 106 -1.61 -3.61 10.65
N MET A 107 -2.04 -2.88 9.62
CA MET A 107 -3.46 -2.74 9.28
C MET A 107 -4.09 -4.07 8.87
N ALA A 108 -3.38 -4.88 8.08
CA ALA A 108 -3.85 -6.22 7.69
C ALA A 108 -4.06 -7.12 8.90
N LEU A 109 -3.10 -7.13 9.83
CA LEU A 109 -3.20 -7.89 11.08
C LEU A 109 -4.35 -7.38 11.95
N ALA A 110 -4.49 -6.07 12.12
CA ALA A 110 -5.59 -5.49 12.90
C ALA A 110 -6.97 -5.87 12.30
N ALA A 111 -7.12 -5.77 10.98
CA ALA A 111 -8.36 -6.17 10.30
C ALA A 111 -8.64 -7.67 10.46
N SER A 112 -7.62 -8.50 10.37
CA SER A 112 -7.70 -9.96 10.56
C SER A 112 -8.16 -10.32 11.98
N VAL A 113 -7.55 -9.71 13.01
CA VAL A 113 -7.95 -9.92 14.42
C VAL A 113 -9.39 -9.48 14.64
N LEU A 114 -9.79 -8.32 14.09
CA LEU A 114 -11.17 -7.85 14.18
C LEU A 114 -12.16 -8.80 13.52
N LEU A 115 -11.80 -9.45 12.40
CA LEU A 115 -12.62 -10.48 11.75
C LEU A 115 -12.88 -11.68 12.66
N VAL A 116 -11.88 -12.12 13.42
CA VAL A 116 -12.04 -13.26 14.36
C VAL A 116 -12.94 -12.87 15.55
N ILE A 117 -12.83 -11.63 16.03
CA ILE A 117 -13.60 -11.15 17.19
C ILE A 117 -15.06 -10.83 16.79
N LEU A 118 -15.30 -10.46 15.54
CA LEU A 118 -16.63 -10.07 15.06
C LEU A 118 -17.54 -11.30 14.99
N PRO A 119 -18.62 -11.35 15.79
CA PRO A 119 -19.58 -12.44 15.71
C PRO A 119 -20.37 -12.33 14.39
N VAL A 120 -19.92 -13.00 13.36
CA VAL A 120 -20.70 -13.17 12.13
C VAL A 120 -21.64 -14.34 12.35
N SER A 121 -22.87 -14.04 12.82
CA SER A 121 -23.91 -15.09 12.92
C SER A 121 -24.29 -15.59 11.52
N PRO A 122 -24.20 -16.92 11.27
CA PRO A 122 -24.79 -17.47 10.07
C PRO A 122 -26.32 -17.37 10.19
N HIS A 123 -26.89 -16.49 9.41
CA HIS A 123 -28.29 -16.45 8.97
C HIS A 123 -29.41 -16.61 10.01
N THR A 124 -29.92 -15.49 10.49
CA THR A 124 -31.37 -15.33 10.60
C THR A 124 -31.84 -14.73 9.26
N LEU A 125 -32.46 -15.55 8.43
CA LEU A 125 -33.07 -15.15 7.15
C LEU A 125 -34.11 -14.06 7.45
N GLY A 126 -33.84 -12.81 7.02
CA GLY A 126 -34.82 -11.71 7.07
C GLY A 126 -34.43 -10.49 7.89
N GLU A 127 -33.44 -10.56 8.76
CA GLU A 127 -32.99 -9.38 9.52
C GLU A 127 -31.74 -8.75 8.89
N PRO A 128 -31.67 -7.39 8.79
CA PRO A 128 -30.48 -6.71 8.28
C PRO A 128 -29.30 -6.93 9.23
N ASN A 129 -28.40 -7.84 8.86
CA ASN A 129 -27.24 -8.17 9.68
C ASN A 129 -26.05 -7.25 9.32
N VAL A 130 -25.81 -6.26 10.17
CA VAL A 130 -24.73 -5.28 10.00
C VAL A 130 -23.33 -5.93 10.06
N SER A 131 -23.18 -7.10 10.67
CA SER A 131 -21.89 -7.79 10.76
C SER A 131 -21.35 -8.26 9.40
N VAL A 132 -22.23 -8.60 8.45
CA VAL A 132 -21.85 -9.05 7.10
C VAL A 132 -21.12 -7.97 6.30
N PRO A 133 -21.63 -6.74 6.13
CA PRO A 133 -20.91 -5.68 5.45
C PRO A 133 -19.63 -5.26 6.17
N ILE A 134 -19.60 -5.28 7.50
CA ILE A 134 -18.38 -5.00 8.27
C ILE A 134 -17.33 -6.07 8.02
N ALA A 135 -17.68 -7.34 8.04
CA ALA A 135 -16.77 -8.44 7.72
C ALA A 135 -16.23 -8.34 6.28
N ALA A 136 -17.07 -7.93 5.33
CA ALA A 136 -16.63 -7.70 3.95
C ALA A 136 -15.60 -6.57 3.86
N ILE A 137 -15.81 -5.45 4.55
CA ILE A 137 -14.87 -4.31 4.60
C ILE A 137 -13.55 -4.76 5.26
N LEU A 138 -13.60 -5.44 6.39
CA LEU A 138 -12.41 -5.93 7.09
C LEU A 138 -11.63 -6.94 6.26
N SER A 139 -12.32 -7.86 5.57
CA SER A 139 -11.67 -8.81 4.65
C SER A 139 -10.99 -8.11 3.49
N GLN A 140 -11.65 -7.10 2.92
CA GLN A 140 -11.06 -6.26 1.86
C GLN A 140 -9.85 -5.48 2.38
N LEU A 141 -9.95 -4.88 3.57
CA LEU A 141 -8.86 -4.13 4.22
C LEU A 141 -7.65 -5.04 4.47
N MET A 142 -7.86 -6.24 5.03
CA MET A 142 -6.81 -7.22 5.25
C MET A 142 -6.10 -7.58 3.94
N ARG A 143 -6.86 -8.04 2.94
CA ARG A 143 -6.30 -8.52 1.67
C ARG A 143 -5.56 -7.42 0.91
N LEU A 144 -6.16 -6.22 0.81
CA LEU A 144 -5.56 -5.11 0.10
C LEU A 144 -4.26 -4.64 0.78
N ASN A 145 -4.23 -4.58 2.10
CA ASN A 145 -3.04 -4.15 2.83
C ASN A 145 -1.89 -5.16 2.74
N VAL A 146 -2.17 -6.47 2.74
CA VAL A 146 -1.13 -7.48 2.43
C VAL A 146 -0.61 -7.28 1.01
N LEU A 147 -1.50 -7.07 0.03
CA LEU A 147 -1.11 -6.84 -1.36
C LEU A 147 -0.24 -5.59 -1.49
N LEU A 148 -0.64 -4.47 -0.88
CA LEU A 148 0.12 -3.21 -0.89
C LEU A 148 1.50 -3.38 -0.25
N ALA A 149 1.60 -4.08 0.87
CA ALA A 149 2.87 -4.34 1.54
C ALA A 149 3.82 -5.16 0.66
N VAL A 150 3.34 -6.27 0.10
CA VAL A 150 4.14 -7.15 -0.77
C VAL A 150 4.54 -6.44 -2.05
N PHE A 151 3.60 -5.75 -2.69
CA PHE A 151 3.86 -5.02 -3.93
C PHE A 151 4.90 -3.91 -3.72
N ASN A 152 4.74 -3.09 -2.68
CA ASN A 152 5.69 -2.03 -2.39
C ASN A 152 7.07 -2.53 -1.95
N MET A 153 7.19 -3.79 -1.49
CA MET A 153 8.49 -4.39 -1.16
C MET A 153 9.20 -5.03 -2.37
N ILE A 154 8.65 -4.98 -3.57
CA ILE A 154 9.37 -5.37 -4.79
C ILE A 154 10.60 -4.45 -4.94
N PRO A 155 11.81 -5.00 -5.16
CA PRO A 155 13.04 -4.23 -5.21
C PRO A 155 13.24 -3.48 -6.54
N ILE A 156 12.21 -2.78 -7.00
CA ILE A 156 12.18 -2.00 -8.26
C ILE A 156 11.78 -0.56 -7.93
N PRO A 157 12.58 0.47 -8.29
CA PRO A 157 12.11 1.85 -8.21
C PRO A 157 10.85 2.05 -9.09
N PRO A 158 9.89 2.88 -8.73
CA PRO A 158 9.88 3.82 -7.59
C PRO A 158 9.33 3.23 -6.28
N LEU A 159 9.11 1.91 -6.20
CA LEU A 159 8.55 1.25 -5.03
C LEU A 159 9.49 1.34 -3.80
N ASP A 160 8.91 1.18 -2.62
CA ASP A 160 9.65 1.26 -1.36
C ASP A 160 10.75 0.21 -1.24
N GLY A 161 10.51 -1.01 -1.72
CA GLY A 161 11.51 -2.07 -1.80
C GLY A 161 12.71 -1.68 -2.64
N GLY A 162 12.52 -0.89 -3.69
CA GLY A 162 13.61 -0.28 -4.45
C GLY A 162 14.42 0.71 -3.61
N ASN A 163 13.76 1.52 -2.78
CA ASN A 163 14.42 2.46 -1.87
C ASN A 163 15.15 1.72 -0.73
N VAL A 164 14.52 0.67 -0.17
CA VAL A 164 15.14 -0.21 0.83
C VAL A 164 16.40 -0.84 0.25
N LEU A 165 16.31 -1.44 -0.94
CA LEU A 165 17.46 -2.06 -1.59
C LEU A 165 18.58 -1.03 -1.86
N ALA A 166 18.25 0.14 -2.41
CA ALA A 166 19.21 1.20 -2.66
C ALA A 166 19.97 1.63 -1.39
N GLY A 167 19.28 1.68 -0.24
CA GLY A 167 19.89 2.03 1.04
C GLY A 167 20.77 0.92 1.62
N LEU A 168 20.52 -0.35 1.31
CA LEU A 168 21.28 -1.50 1.77
C LEU A 168 22.53 -1.77 0.92
N LEU A 169 22.48 -1.46 -0.38
CA LEU A 169 23.59 -1.67 -1.32
C LEU A 169 24.81 -0.83 -0.97
N PRO A 170 26.04 -1.30 -1.25
CA PRO A 170 27.25 -0.45 -1.20
C PRO A 170 27.10 0.81 -2.06
N PRO A 171 27.72 1.96 -1.70
CA PRO A 171 27.54 3.22 -2.41
C PRO A 171 27.80 3.16 -3.91
N SER A 172 28.80 2.39 -4.34
CA SER A 172 29.15 2.18 -5.75
C SER A 172 28.02 1.49 -6.52
N VAL A 173 27.39 0.48 -5.95
CA VAL A 173 26.30 -0.29 -6.56
C VAL A 173 24.98 0.50 -6.49
N ALA A 174 24.73 1.17 -5.36
CA ALA A 174 23.54 2.02 -5.18
C ALA A 174 23.47 3.14 -6.24
N GLY A 175 24.62 3.71 -6.62
CA GLY A 175 24.70 4.71 -7.69
C GLY A 175 24.19 4.17 -9.03
N VAL A 176 24.64 2.98 -9.43
CA VAL A 176 24.18 2.32 -10.66
C VAL A 176 22.70 1.93 -10.56
N PHE A 177 22.27 1.38 -9.42
CA PHE A 177 20.87 1.01 -9.20
C PHE A 177 19.93 2.23 -9.29
N ASN A 178 20.34 3.39 -8.76
CA ASN A 178 19.54 4.60 -8.84
C ASN A 178 19.36 5.13 -10.29
N GLN A 179 20.23 4.77 -11.24
CA GLN A 179 20.04 5.10 -12.65
C GLN A 179 18.84 4.38 -13.28
N LEU A 180 18.31 3.32 -12.63
CA LEU A 180 17.10 2.62 -13.06
C LEU A 180 15.82 3.39 -12.71
N ARG A 181 15.86 4.39 -11.81
CA ARG A 181 14.67 5.14 -11.37
C ARG A 181 13.82 5.72 -12.50
N PRO A 182 14.37 6.34 -13.55
CA PRO A 182 13.57 6.83 -14.67
C PRO A 182 12.82 5.75 -15.43
N TYR A 183 13.33 4.52 -15.38
CA TYR A 183 12.76 3.35 -16.06
C TYR A 183 11.86 2.49 -15.16
N GLY A 184 11.65 2.89 -13.92
CA GLY A 184 10.94 2.11 -12.91
C GLY A 184 9.53 1.71 -13.33
N PHE A 185 8.75 2.64 -13.88
CA PHE A 185 7.42 2.31 -14.41
C PHE A 185 7.48 1.33 -15.59
N LEU A 186 8.46 1.48 -16.47
CA LEU A 186 8.66 0.54 -17.58
C LEU A 186 9.00 -0.87 -17.09
N LEU A 187 9.84 -0.97 -16.05
CA LEU A 187 10.19 -2.24 -15.41
C LEU A 187 8.97 -2.89 -14.75
N LEU A 188 8.12 -2.11 -14.08
CA LEU A 188 6.87 -2.59 -13.49
C LEU A 188 5.89 -3.06 -14.57
N TYR A 189 5.74 -2.33 -15.67
CA TYR A 189 4.93 -2.75 -16.81
C TYR A 189 5.45 -4.05 -17.43
N ALA A 190 6.76 -4.16 -17.64
CA ALA A 190 7.38 -5.38 -18.13
C ALA A 190 7.11 -6.56 -17.18
N LEU A 191 7.22 -6.36 -15.86
CA LEU A 191 6.92 -7.37 -14.85
C LEU A 191 5.47 -7.87 -14.96
N ILE A 192 4.51 -6.95 -15.15
CA ILE A 192 3.09 -7.30 -15.29
C ILE A 192 2.84 -8.05 -16.60
N LEU A 193 3.34 -7.53 -17.74
CA LEU A 193 3.11 -8.09 -19.07
C LEU A 193 3.74 -9.47 -19.27
N THR A 194 4.87 -9.75 -18.61
CA THR A 194 5.55 -11.05 -18.66
C THR A 194 4.98 -12.08 -17.69
N GLY A 195 3.94 -11.75 -16.92
CA GLY A 195 3.41 -12.63 -15.86
C GLY A 195 4.30 -12.70 -14.63
N GLY A 196 5.38 -11.94 -14.56
CA GLY A 196 6.30 -11.90 -13.42
C GLY A 196 5.62 -11.46 -12.12
N PHE A 197 4.55 -10.66 -12.23
CA PHE A 197 3.73 -10.27 -11.09
C PHE A 197 3.17 -11.49 -10.34
N GLU A 198 2.64 -12.48 -11.05
CA GLU A 198 2.09 -13.70 -10.44
C GLU A 198 3.17 -14.51 -9.71
N HIS A 199 4.38 -14.53 -10.25
CA HIS A 199 5.49 -15.31 -9.67
C HIS A 199 6.17 -14.62 -8.48
N ILE A 200 6.19 -13.28 -8.46
CA ILE A 200 6.90 -12.50 -7.44
C ILE A 200 5.95 -12.05 -6.32
N VAL A 201 4.72 -11.64 -6.66
CA VAL A 201 3.76 -11.06 -5.69
C VAL A 201 2.85 -12.11 -5.08
N VAL A 202 2.33 -13.03 -5.88
CA VAL A 202 1.32 -13.98 -5.40
C VAL A 202 1.84 -14.96 -4.34
N PRO A 203 3.05 -15.55 -4.43
CA PRO A 203 3.54 -16.46 -3.41
C PRO A 203 3.71 -15.81 -2.03
N PRO A 204 4.43 -14.66 -1.85
CA PRO A 204 4.54 -14.04 -0.55
C PRO A 204 3.19 -13.48 -0.05
N TYR A 205 2.32 -13.00 -0.94
CA TYR A 205 0.97 -12.60 -0.57
C TYR A 205 0.18 -13.78 0.05
N ARG A 206 0.14 -14.93 -0.64
CA ARG A 206 -0.55 -16.13 -0.14
C ARG A 206 0.04 -16.63 1.17
N PHE A 207 1.37 -16.61 1.28
CA PHE A 207 2.06 -16.99 2.49
C PHE A 207 1.63 -16.11 3.67
N ILE A 208 1.67 -14.78 3.54
CA ILE A 208 1.27 -13.86 4.61
C ILE A 208 -0.21 -14.05 4.96
N VAL A 209 -1.10 -14.12 3.96
CA VAL A 209 -2.53 -14.32 4.20
C VAL A 209 -2.82 -15.63 4.92
N SER A 210 -2.06 -16.70 4.64
CA SER A 210 -2.24 -18.00 5.32
C SER A 210 -1.87 -17.98 6.82
N TRP A 211 -1.09 -17.01 7.25
CA TRP A 211 -0.71 -16.81 8.66
C TRP A 211 -1.64 -15.87 9.42
N LEU A 212 -2.44 -15.09 8.70
CA LEU A 212 -3.39 -14.17 9.34
C LEU A 212 -4.61 -14.95 9.85
N PRO A 213 -5.03 -14.72 11.11
CA PRO A 213 -6.25 -15.34 11.64
C PRO A 213 -7.48 -14.89 10.83
N THR A 214 -8.26 -15.84 10.34
CA THR A 214 -9.54 -15.62 9.64
C THR A 214 -10.57 -16.60 10.17
N GLN A 215 -11.87 -16.23 10.11
CA GLN A 215 -12.97 -17.14 10.40
C GLN A 215 -13.15 -18.15 9.28
#